data_a39d6fcd9dc8d8ba7c80a8a0837b88de
#
_entry.id   a39d6fcd9dc8d8ba7c80a8a0837b88de
#
_cell.length_a   1.000
_cell.length_b   1.000
_cell.length_c   1.000
_cell.angle_alpha   90.00
_cell.angle_beta   90.00
_cell.angle_gamma   90.00
#
_symmetry.space_group_name_H-M   'P 1'
#
loop_
_entity.id
_entity.type
_entity.pdbx_description
1 polymer ?
#
loop_
_entity_poly.entity_id
_entity_poly.type
_entity_poly.pdbx_seq_one_letter_code
_entity_poly.pdbx_strand_id
1 'polypeptide(L)'
;MKVTAAVLNSYNEPFGIESLELGEPGPGEVVIKIVAAGICHTDGLAQHADLPFPTPGVLGHEGSGIVHSVASDVTDFKPGDAVIIGWPWCGECEHCLSGQPRYCDQLGPLLAGGGRADGSTALSRNGEKIHSHFFGQSSFATYAVARAASLVRAPEGADVRKLGPLACGISTGAGAIFNALKPELGSTIVIYGTGAVGLAAIMAAKNTGAKAIIGVDLNDSRLALARKFGATHTINAGTSNPVEEIKKILGGLADYAVECTGNIKVVRQAIDSVGMLGTTCLIGGAPAGAEFTADHITTLWGKRIIGILGGEGTSKKLISGLLALNAQGRFPYDELVVEFPLDQINEALAASYSGDVLKPVLIMPHEG
;
A
#
# COMPACT_ATOMS: atom_id res chain seq x y z
N MET A 1 22.74 -11.32 14.09
CA MET A 1 23.50 -10.10 13.73
C MET A 1 22.89 -8.86 14.39
N LYS A 2 23.65 -7.78 14.67
CA LYS A 2 23.08 -6.53 15.20
C LYS A 2 22.42 -5.72 14.10
N VAL A 3 21.27 -5.11 14.42
CA VAL A 3 20.49 -4.27 13.50
C VAL A 3 19.99 -3.03 14.23
N THR A 4 19.87 -1.91 13.54
CA THR A 4 19.21 -0.70 14.04
C THR A 4 17.76 -0.71 13.57
N ALA A 5 16.81 -0.48 14.47
CA ALA A 5 15.39 -0.50 14.15
C ALA A 5 14.62 0.61 14.87
N ALA A 6 13.52 1.04 14.27
CA ALA A 6 12.51 1.86 14.93
C ALA A 6 11.50 0.92 15.65
N VAL A 7 11.52 0.95 16.97
CA VAL A 7 10.71 0.08 17.83
C VAL A 7 9.54 0.83 18.39
N LEU A 8 8.34 0.28 18.23
CA LEU A 8 7.14 0.68 18.95
C LEU A 8 7.10 -0.08 20.28
N ASN A 9 7.47 0.57 21.38
CA ASN A 9 7.50 -0.06 22.69
C ASN A 9 6.11 -0.23 23.30
N SER A 10 5.25 0.73 23.11
CA SER A 10 3.84 0.71 23.53
C SER A 10 2.97 1.44 22.53
N TYR A 11 1.68 1.11 22.48
CA TYR A 11 0.74 1.83 21.64
C TYR A 11 0.67 3.33 22.01
N ASN A 12 0.42 4.16 21.02
CA ASN A 12 0.32 5.62 21.14
C ASN A 12 1.63 6.33 21.55
N GLU A 13 2.75 5.61 21.60
CA GLU A 13 4.06 6.20 21.86
C GLU A 13 4.82 6.47 20.55
N PRO A 14 5.79 7.40 20.54
CA PRO A 14 6.69 7.58 19.42
C PRO A 14 7.60 6.35 19.26
N PHE A 15 8.06 6.13 18.04
CA PHE A 15 9.07 5.10 17.77
C PHE A 15 10.41 5.49 18.40
N GLY A 16 11.04 4.53 19.09
CA GLY A 16 12.42 4.64 19.57
C GLY A 16 13.40 3.99 18.60
N ILE A 17 14.56 4.62 18.37
CA ILE A 17 15.64 4.02 17.58
C ILE A 17 16.52 3.17 18.49
N GLU A 18 16.57 1.86 18.22
CA GLU A 18 17.20 0.89 19.10
C GLU A 18 18.10 -0.08 18.33
N SER A 19 19.07 -0.64 19.04
CA SER A 19 19.90 -1.76 18.56
C SER A 19 19.28 -3.08 19.00
N LEU A 20 18.94 -3.91 18.01
CA LEU A 20 18.36 -5.24 18.21
C LEU A 20 19.30 -6.32 17.66
N GLU A 21 18.97 -7.58 17.97
CA GLU A 21 19.58 -8.76 17.38
C GLU A 21 18.62 -9.38 16.38
N LEU A 22 19.09 -9.57 15.13
CA LEU A 22 18.39 -10.34 14.11
C LEU A 22 18.92 -11.76 14.09
N GLY A 23 18.02 -12.74 14.25
CA GLY A 23 18.31 -14.16 14.14
C GLY A 23 18.48 -14.62 12.69
N GLU A 24 18.79 -15.92 12.54
CA GLU A 24 18.90 -16.55 11.23
C GLU A 24 17.54 -16.70 10.54
N PRO A 25 17.50 -16.71 9.20
CA PRO A 25 16.26 -16.94 8.46
C PRO A 25 15.77 -18.37 8.69
N GLY A 26 14.47 -18.53 8.90
CA GLY A 26 13.80 -19.84 8.90
C GLY A 26 13.61 -20.40 7.50
N PRO A 27 13.04 -21.63 7.39
CA PRO A 27 12.77 -22.25 6.09
C PRO A 27 11.94 -21.35 5.17
N GLY A 28 12.37 -21.22 3.91
CA GLY A 28 11.75 -20.35 2.91
C GLY A 28 11.95 -18.86 3.12
N GLU A 29 12.77 -18.44 4.09
CA GLU A 29 13.02 -17.03 4.41
C GLU A 29 14.34 -16.51 3.83
N VAL A 30 14.38 -15.20 3.70
CA VAL A 30 15.50 -14.42 3.18
C VAL A 30 15.77 -13.26 4.14
N VAL A 31 17.02 -13.00 4.46
CA VAL A 31 17.45 -11.77 5.14
C VAL A 31 17.72 -10.71 4.09
N ILE A 32 17.05 -9.58 4.22
CA ILE A 32 17.19 -8.43 3.31
C ILE A 32 17.87 -7.28 4.06
N LYS A 33 18.96 -6.75 3.49
CA LYS A 33 19.53 -5.46 3.87
C LYS A 33 18.57 -4.39 3.34
N ILE A 34 17.76 -3.81 4.21
CA ILE A 34 16.78 -2.79 3.82
C ILE A 34 17.52 -1.51 3.45
N VAL A 35 17.28 -1.03 2.25
CA VAL A 35 17.79 0.26 1.76
C VAL A 35 16.81 1.36 2.10
N ALA A 36 15.52 1.09 1.87
CA ALA A 36 14.45 2.04 2.12
C ALA A 36 13.15 1.36 2.53
N ALA A 37 12.33 2.06 3.31
CA ALA A 37 10.99 1.62 3.70
C ALA A 37 9.99 2.78 3.63
N GLY A 38 8.92 2.63 2.83
CA GLY A 38 7.84 3.61 2.77
C GLY A 38 7.01 3.61 4.04
N ILE A 39 6.50 4.79 4.41
CA ILE A 39 5.51 4.97 5.47
C ILE A 39 4.11 4.97 4.85
N CYS A 40 3.21 4.23 5.47
CA CYS A 40 1.81 4.12 5.09
C CYS A 40 0.88 4.47 6.27
N HIS A 41 -0.33 4.88 5.98
CA HIS A 41 -1.36 5.11 7.01
C HIS A 41 -1.57 3.87 7.91
N THR A 42 -1.40 2.67 7.36
CA THR A 42 -1.51 1.39 8.08
C THR A 42 -0.50 1.24 9.22
N ASP A 43 0.71 1.82 9.08
CA ASP A 43 1.71 1.82 10.18
C ASP A 43 1.19 2.63 11.36
N GLY A 44 0.50 3.72 11.10
CA GLY A 44 -0.15 4.50 12.14
C GLY A 44 -1.37 3.84 12.76
N LEU A 45 -2.18 3.12 11.97
CA LEU A 45 -3.25 2.31 12.55
C LEU A 45 -2.68 1.28 13.54
N ALA A 46 -1.52 0.69 13.23
CA ALA A 46 -0.84 -0.22 14.15
C ALA A 46 -0.24 0.52 15.36
N GLN A 47 0.33 1.71 15.18
CA GLN A 47 0.83 2.55 16.27
C GLN A 47 -0.29 2.91 17.27
N HIS A 48 -1.51 3.14 16.78
CA HIS A 48 -2.67 3.55 17.61
C HIS A 48 -3.58 2.40 18.03
N ALA A 49 -3.19 1.14 17.78
CA ALA A 49 -3.96 -0.07 18.10
C ALA A 49 -5.28 -0.24 17.32
N ASP A 50 -5.52 0.55 16.26
CA ASP A 50 -6.66 0.36 15.36
C ASP A 50 -6.46 -0.88 14.46
N LEU A 51 -5.21 -1.24 14.17
CA LEU A 51 -4.78 -2.54 13.65
C LEU A 51 -3.85 -3.18 14.69
N PRO A 52 -4.34 -4.05 15.58
CA PRO A 52 -3.55 -4.57 16.68
C PRO A 52 -2.31 -5.36 16.20
N PHE A 53 -1.12 -4.88 16.57
CA PHE A 53 0.14 -5.58 16.39
C PHE A 53 0.86 -5.62 17.74
N PRO A 54 1.30 -6.79 18.23
CA PRO A 54 1.83 -6.89 19.58
C PRO A 54 3.09 -6.06 19.80
N THR A 55 3.20 -5.42 20.98
CA THR A 55 4.32 -4.58 21.39
C THR A 55 5.10 -5.23 22.54
N PRO A 56 6.41 -4.98 22.68
CA PRO A 56 7.26 -4.17 21.80
C PRO A 56 7.45 -4.83 20.43
N GLY A 57 7.46 -4.05 19.36
CA GLY A 57 7.56 -4.57 18.00
C GLY A 57 8.09 -3.59 16.98
N VAL A 58 8.54 -4.11 15.84
CA VAL A 58 8.99 -3.33 14.68
C VAL A 58 7.92 -3.37 13.60
N LEU A 59 7.51 -2.20 13.10
CA LEU A 59 6.56 -2.06 12.01
C LEU A 59 7.27 -1.89 10.66
N GLY A 60 6.57 -1.30 9.69
CA GLY A 60 7.06 -1.10 8.32
C GLY A 60 6.70 -2.25 7.39
N HIS A 61 6.01 -1.93 6.28
CA HIS A 61 5.50 -2.93 5.35
C HIS A 61 5.66 -2.52 3.88
N GLU A 62 6.47 -1.52 3.62
CA GLU A 62 6.84 -1.07 2.28
C GLU A 62 8.37 -1.10 2.12
N GLY A 63 8.99 -2.24 2.42
CA GLY A 63 10.43 -2.43 2.37
C GLY A 63 10.96 -2.71 0.98
N SER A 64 12.14 -2.14 0.67
CA SER A 64 12.97 -2.48 -0.47
C SER A 64 14.43 -2.55 -0.07
N GLY A 65 15.21 -3.42 -0.69
CA GLY A 65 16.58 -3.64 -0.27
C GLY A 65 17.32 -4.65 -1.13
N ILE A 66 18.44 -5.12 -0.58
CA ILE A 66 19.32 -6.09 -1.21
C ILE A 66 19.33 -7.38 -0.40
N VAL A 67 19.16 -8.51 -1.04
CA VAL A 67 19.27 -9.82 -0.40
C VAL A 67 20.66 -9.94 0.24
N HIS A 68 20.68 -10.17 1.56
CA HIS A 68 21.91 -10.37 2.34
C HIS A 68 22.27 -11.86 2.45
N SER A 69 21.32 -12.69 2.85
CA SER A 69 21.46 -14.14 2.94
C SER A 69 20.12 -14.83 2.71
N VAL A 70 20.16 -16.11 2.41
CA VAL A 70 18.98 -16.93 2.13
C VAL A 70 19.03 -18.21 2.94
N ALA A 71 17.89 -18.75 3.35
CA ALA A 71 17.80 -20.08 3.91
C ALA A 71 18.22 -21.15 2.87
N SER A 72 18.70 -22.31 3.33
CA SER A 72 19.28 -23.36 2.47
C SER A 72 18.29 -23.96 1.45
N ASP A 73 17.01 -23.81 1.69
CA ASP A 73 15.92 -24.29 0.81
C ASP A 73 15.44 -23.23 -0.20
N VAL A 74 15.98 -22.00 -0.13
CA VAL A 74 15.67 -20.93 -1.08
C VAL A 74 16.62 -20.96 -2.26
N THR A 75 16.08 -21.16 -3.45
CA THR A 75 16.85 -21.25 -4.72
C THR A 75 16.59 -20.11 -5.69
N ASP A 76 15.47 -19.39 -5.52
CA ASP A 76 15.03 -18.34 -6.44
C ASP A 76 15.77 -17.01 -6.25
N PHE A 77 16.41 -16.81 -5.10
CA PHE A 77 17.14 -15.59 -4.76
C PHE A 77 18.55 -15.92 -4.27
N LYS A 78 19.45 -14.94 -4.42
CA LYS A 78 20.84 -15.01 -3.97
C LYS A 78 21.28 -13.67 -3.38
N PRO A 79 22.31 -13.66 -2.53
CA PRO A 79 22.94 -12.43 -2.05
C PRO A 79 23.28 -11.49 -3.20
N GLY A 80 22.97 -10.20 -3.02
CA GLY A 80 23.15 -9.15 -4.03
C GLY A 80 21.92 -8.87 -4.90
N ASP A 81 20.89 -9.72 -4.91
CA ASP A 81 19.65 -9.43 -5.65
C ASP A 81 18.90 -8.24 -5.02
N ALA A 82 18.53 -7.25 -5.85
CA ALA A 82 17.68 -6.16 -5.42
C ALA A 82 16.20 -6.60 -5.41
N VAL A 83 15.49 -6.29 -4.32
CA VAL A 83 14.13 -6.80 -4.11
C VAL A 83 13.19 -5.75 -3.47
N ILE A 84 11.91 -5.93 -3.73
CA ILE A 84 10.78 -5.29 -3.03
C ILE A 84 10.08 -6.38 -2.22
N ILE A 85 9.71 -6.07 -0.97
CA ILE A 85 9.04 -7.03 -0.11
C ILE A 85 7.53 -6.82 -0.24
N GLY A 86 6.87 -7.71 -0.98
CA GLY A 86 5.41 -7.69 -1.14
C GLY A 86 4.66 -8.30 0.04
N TRP A 87 3.34 -8.31 -0.02
CA TRP A 87 2.48 -8.88 1.01
C TRP A 87 2.70 -10.39 1.17
N PRO A 88 2.60 -10.89 2.41
CA PRO A 88 2.74 -12.32 2.70
C PRO A 88 1.47 -13.09 2.30
N TRP A 89 1.63 -14.38 2.08
CA TRP A 89 0.57 -15.35 1.78
C TRP A 89 1.04 -16.75 2.13
N CYS A 90 0.13 -17.69 2.47
CA CYS A 90 0.53 -19.05 2.90
C CYS A 90 0.98 -19.93 1.73
N GLY A 91 0.38 -19.79 0.55
CA GLY A 91 0.69 -20.56 -0.65
C GLY A 91 -0.10 -21.88 -0.80
N GLU A 92 -0.90 -22.28 0.19
CA GLU A 92 -1.53 -23.61 0.24
C GLU A 92 -3.05 -23.59 0.43
N CYS A 93 -3.64 -22.48 0.91
CA CYS A 93 -5.09 -22.38 1.03
C CYS A 93 -5.78 -22.22 -0.34
N GLU A 94 -7.08 -22.46 -0.39
CA GLU A 94 -7.87 -22.39 -1.62
C GLU A 94 -7.72 -21.06 -2.35
N HIS A 95 -7.79 -19.94 -1.64
CA HIS A 95 -7.60 -18.61 -2.23
C HIS A 95 -6.20 -18.43 -2.83
N CYS A 96 -5.15 -18.89 -2.16
CA CYS A 96 -3.79 -18.83 -2.69
C CYS A 96 -3.63 -19.68 -3.95
N LEU A 97 -4.15 -20.91 -3.94
CA LEU A 97 -4.07 -21.85 -5.07
C LEU A 97 -4.91 -21.40 -6.26
N SER A 98 -6.02 -20.68 -6.04
CA SER A 98 -6.84 -20.07 -7.09
C SER A 98 -6.29 -18.75 -7.64
N GLY A 99 -5.09 -18.31 -7.19
CA GLY A 99 -4.45 -17.09 -7.67
C GLY A 99 -4.95 -15.80 -6.99
N GLN A 100 -5.59 -15.91 -5.83
CA GLN A 100 -6.13 -14.81 -5.04
C GLN A 100 -5.40 -14.66 -3.67
N PRO A 101 -4.07 -14.52 -3.62
CA PRO A 101 -3.30 -14.54 -2.37
C PRO A 101 -3.62 -13.36 -1.44
N ARG A 102 -4.28 -12.30 -1.93
CA ARG A 102 -4.75 -11.18 -1.10
C ARG A 102 -5.89 -11.55 -0.15
N TYR A 103 -6.56 -12.66 -0.43
CA TYR A 103 -7.64 -13.22 0.39
C TYR A 103 -7.20 -14.53 1.07
N CYS A 104 -5.90 -14.69 1.31
CA CYS A 104 -5.33 -15.84 2.02
C CYS A 104 -6.03 -16.07 3.36
N ASP A 105 -6.42 -17.32 3.66
CA ASP A 105 -7.11 -17.65 4.93
C ASP A 105 -6.24 -17.36 6.16
N GLN A 106 -4.92 -17.30 5.98
CA GLN A 106 -3.96 -16.95 7.03
C GLN A 106 -3.56 -15.45 7.01
N LEU A 107 -4.29 -14.60 6.27
CA LEU A 107 -3.87 -13.22 6.06
C LEU A 107 -3.72 -12.44 7.38
N GLY A 108 -4.69 -12.52 8.28
CA GLY A 108 -4.66 -11.80 9.56
C GLY A 108 -3.39 -12.11 10.39
N PRO A 109 -3.11 -13.37 10.73
CA PRO A 109 -1.88 -13.76 11.40
C PRO A 109 -0.59 -13.35 10.65
N LEU A 110 -0.58 -13.46 9.33
CA LEU A 110 0.58 -13.09 8.49
C LEU A 110 0.82 -11.57 8.43
N LEU A 111 -0.22 -10.75 8.59
CA LEU A 111 -0.09 -9.30 8.60
C LEU A 111 0.28 -8.75 9.99
N ALA A 112 -0.36 -9.26 11.04
CA ALA A 112 -0.31 -8.64 12.36
C ALA A 112 -0.07 -9.61 13.54
N GLY A 113 0.30 -10.87 13.28
CA GLY A 113 0.55 -11.86 14.34
C GLY A 113 1.82 -11.63 15.16
N GLY A 114 2.73 -10.77 14.72
CA GLY A 114 3.93 -10.40 15.47
C GLY A 114 5.06 -11.42 15.44
N GLY A 115 5.01 -12.41 14.55
CA GLY A 115 6.04 -13.44 14.44
C GLY A 115 5.71 -14.50 13.39
N ARG A 116 6.48 -15.58 13.38
CA ARG A 116 6.27 -16.76 12.55
C ARG A 116 5.08 -17.60 13.06
N ALA A 117 4.61 -18.52 12.25
CA ALA A 117 3.48 -19.41 12.61
C ALA A 117 3.75 -20.27 13.86
N ASP A 118 5.00 -20.60 14.15
CA ASP A 118 5.42 -21.33 15.37
C ASP A 118 5.53 -20.42 16.62
N GLY A 119 5.20 -19.13 16.49
CA GLY A 119 5.28 -18.14 17.56
C GLY A 119 6.67 -17.56 17.80
N SER A 120 7.70 -17.99 17.05
CA SER A 120 9.04 -17.39 17.10
C SER A 120 9.05 -16.00 16.41
N THR A 121 10.09 -15.20 16.71
CA THR A 121 10.35 -13.94 16.02
C THR A 121 11.76 -13.91 15.48
N ALA A 122 12.01 -13.06 14.49
CA ALA A 122 13.34 -12.84 13.98
C ALA A 122 14.14 -11.85 14.85
N LEU A 123 13.47 -11.03 15.68
CA LEU A 123 14.10 -9.95 16.44
C LEU A 123 14.10 -10.22 17.95
N SER A 124 15.18 -9.83 18.60
CA SER A 124 15.31 -9.85 20.07
C SER A 124 16.09 -8.64 20.57
N ARG A 125 15.90 -8.31 21.87
CA ARG A 125 16.62 -7.27 22.61
C ARG A 125 17.12 -7.87 23.92
N ASN A 126 18.44 -8.06 24.05
CA ASN A 126 19.07 -8.69 25.24
C ASN A 126 18.47 -10.07 25.57
N GLY A 127 18.13 -10.87 24.54
CA GLY A 127 17.49 -12.17 24.68
C GLY A 127 15.98 -12.15 24.87
N GLU A 128 15.38 -10.99 25.04
CA GLU A 128 13.91 -10.82 25.10
C GLU A 128 13.31 -10.68 23.69
N LYS A 129 12.14 -11.29 23.50
CA LYS A 129 11.41 -11.27 22.23
C LYS A 129 10.97 -9.85 21.87
N ILE A 130 11.30 -9.42 20.64
CA ILE A 130 10.72 -8.25 19.99
C ILE A 130 9.84 -8.75 18.84
N HIS A 131 8.60 -8.29 18.77
CA HIS A 131 7.68 -8.70 17.71
C HIS A 131 8.13 -8.19 16.35
N SER A 132 7.98 -9.04 15.33
CA SER A 132 8.45 -8.81 13.98
C SER A 132 7.46 -9.38 12.96
N HIS A 133 7.80 -9.35 11.67
CA HIS A 133 6.97 -9.85 10.59
C HIS A 133 5.67 -9.05 10.39
N PHE A 134 5.62 -7.77 10.78
CA PHE A 134 4.53 -6.89 10.39
C PHE A 134 4.42 -6.89 8.86
N PHE A 135 3.27 -7.32 8.34
CA PHE A 135 3.07 -7.61 6.91
C PHE A 135 4.15 -8.55 6.33
N GLY A 136 4.61 -9.51 7.13
CA GLY A 136 5.61 -10.49 6.75
C GLY A 136 7.03 -9.93 6.58
N GLN A 137 7.34 -8.73 7.11
CA GLN A 137 8.64 -8.09 6.90
C GLN A 137 9.18 -7.27 8.08
N SER A 138 8.44 -6.31 8.68
CA SER A 138 8.97 -5.35 9.68
C SER A 138 10.15 -4.54 9.16
N SER A 139 9.94 -3.76 8.11
CA SER A 139 11.01 -3.09 7.36
C SER A 139 11.49 -1.76 7.95
N PHE A 140 10.99 -1.30 9.11
CA PHE A 140 11.56 -0.14 9.81
C PHE A 140 12.83 -0.53 10.58
N ALA A 141 13.73 -1.24 9.91
CA ALA A 141 14.99 -1.72 10.43
C ALA A 141 16.04 -1.80 9.31
N THR A 142 17.32 -1.78 9.67
CA THR A 142 18.43 -1.92 8.70
C THR A 142 18.45 -3.28 8.01
N TYR A 143 17.89 -4.31 8.64
CA TYR A 143 17.70 -5.63 8.05
C TYR A 143 16.33 -6.19 8.48
N ALA A 144 15.70 -6.93 7.59
CA ALA A 144 14.45 -7.62 7.83
C ALA A 144 14.51 -9.06 7.31
N VAL A 145 13.65 -9.92 7.87
CA VAL A 145 13.42 -11.28 7.36
C VAL A 145 12.06 -11.31 6.68
N ALA A 146 12.01 -11.89 5.48
CA ALA A 146 10.77 -12.10 4.75
C ALA A 146 10.79 -13.43 3.99
N ARG A 147 9.60 -13.97 3.69
CA ARG A 147 9.50 -15.19 2.87
C ARG A 147 9.90 -14.89 1.43
N ALA A 148 10.71 -15.75 0.82
CA ALA A 148 11.12 -15.66 -0.59
C ALA A 148 9.91 -15.53 -1.54
N ALA A 149 8.80 -16.22 -1.25
CA ALA A 149 7.56 -16.16 -2.02
C ALA A 149 6.93 -14.76 -2.10
N SER A 150 7.20 -13.89 -1.11
CA SER A 150 6.70 -12.51 -1.06
C SER A 150 7.61 -11.51 -1.81
N LEU A 151 8.81 -11.92 -2.20
CA LEU A 151 9.77 -11.01 -2.83
C LEU A 151 9.49 -10.80 -4.31
N VAL A 152 9.66 -9.56 -4.74
CA VAL A 152 9.63 -9.17 -6.14
C VAL A 152 11.01 -8.65 -6.53
N ARG A 153 11.63 -9.26 -7.54
CA ARG A 153 12.93 -8.84 -8.03
C ARG A 153 12.83 -7.46 -8.68
N ALA A 154 13.69 -6.54 -8.28
CA ALA A 154 13.81 -5.25 -8.94
C ALA A 154 14.51 -5.40 -10.29
N PRO A 155 14.15 -4.60 -11.32
CA PRO A 155 14.92 -4.53 -12.55
C PRO A 155 16.36 -4.04 -12.30
N GLU A 156 17.27 -4.47 -13.15
CA GLU A 156 18.66 -3.98 -13.12
C GLU A 156 18.71 -2.46 -13.29
N GLY A 157 19.50 -1.78 -12.46
CA GLY A 157 19.65 -0.32 -12.46
C GLY A 157 18.47 0.46 -11.81
N ALA A 158 17.44 -0.21 -11.27
CA ALA A 158 16.38 0.49 -10.55
C ALA A 158 16.89 1.14 -9.26
N ASP A 159 16.42 2.35 -8.97
CA ASP A 159 16.73 3.03 -7.71
C ASP A 159 15.97 2.38 -6.55
N VAL A 160 16.65 1.50 -5.82
CA VAL A 160 16.09 0.72 -4.71
C VAL A 160 15.47 1.62 -3.62
N ARG A 161 15.94 2.87 -3.48
CA ARG A 161 15.43 3.82 -2.47
C ARG A 161 13.97 4.23 -2.72
N LYS A 162 13.48 4.07 -3.95
CA LYS A 162 12.12 4.47 -4.34
C LYS A 162 11.15 3.31 -4.53
N LEU A 163 11.61 2.06 -4.41
CA LEU A 163 10.80 0.89 -4.76
C LEU A 163 9.79 0.48 -3.68
N GLY A 164 10.11 0.73 -2.40
CA GLY A 164 9.30 0.28 -1.26
C GLY A 164 7.79 0.59 -1.37
N PRO A 165 7.38 1.82 -1.74
CA PRO A 165 5.96 2.19 -1.87
C PRO A 165 5.13 1.31 -2.81
N LEU A 166 5.76 0.63 -3.77
CA LEU A 166 5.09 -0.34 -4.64
C LEU A 166 4.55 -1.56 -3.88
N ALA A 167 5.04 -1.83 -2.68
CA ALA A 167 4.61 -2.98 -1.90
C ALA A 167 3.16 -2.83 -1.37
N CYS A 168 2.67 -1.61 -1.15
CA CYS A 168 1.36 -1.36 -0.54
C CYS A 168 0.54 -0.30 -1.30
N GLY A 169 0.63 0.97 -0.90
CA GLY A 169 -0.30 2.02 -1.32
C GLY A 169 -0.33 2.24 -2.84
N ILE A 170 0.82 2.25 -3.50
CA ILE A 170 0.91 2.44 -4.96
C ILE A 170 0.28 1.27 -5.71
N SER A 171 0.57 0.04 -5.30
CA SER A 171 -0.08 -1.16 -5.87
C SER A 171 -1.57 -1.20 -5.60
N THR A 172 -2.03 -0.76 -4.40
CA THR A 172 -3.45 -0.74 -4.05
C THR A 172 -4.24 0.16 -5.01
N GLY A 173 -3.79 1.39 -5.21
CA GLY A 173 -4.46 2.32 -6.14
C GLY A 173 -4.40 1.86 -7.60
N ALA A 174 -3.23 1.43 -8.06
CA ALA A 174 -3.06 0.96 -9.44
C ALA A 174 -3.85 -0.34 -9.70
N GLY A 175 -3.84 -1.27 -8.74
CA GLY A 175 -4.55 -2.54 -8.87
C GLY A 175 -6.07 -2.40 -8.83
N ALA A 176 -6.61 -1.39 -8.13
CA ALA A 176 -8.03 -1.06 -8.23
C ALA A 176 -8.47 -0.83 -9.69
N ILE A 177 -7.61 -0.20 -10.48
CA ILE A 177 -7.85 0.04 -11.90
C ILE A 177 -7.54 -1.18 -12.75
N PHE A 178 -6.29 -1.71 -12.67
CA PHE A 178 -5.82 -2.73 -13.62
C PHE A 178 -6.33 -4.14 -13.34
N ASN A 179 -6.56 -4.49 -12.07
CA ASN A 179 -6.94 -5.85 -11.68
C ASN A 179 -8.42 -5.98 -11.34
N ALA A 180 -9.00 -5.00 -10.63
CA ALA A 180 -10.39 -5.08 -10.16
C ALA A 180 -11.39 -4.47 -11.15
N LEU A 181 -11.30 -3.18 -11.44
CA LEU A 181 -12.28 -2.49 -12.29
C LEU A 181 -12.12 -2.81 -13.77
N LYS A 182 -10.88 -2.87 -14.28
CA LYS A 182 -10.54 -3.14 -15.68
C LYS A 182 -11.38 -2.29 -16.64
N PRO A 183 -11.29 -0.95 -16.54
CA PRO A 183 -12.20 -0.06 -17.26
C PRO A 183 -12.12 -0.26 -18.77
N GLU A 184 -13.28 -0.22 -19.43
CA GLU A 184 -13.36 -0.29 -20.87
C GLU A 184 -12.86 1.01 -21.53
N LEU A 185 -12.44 0.90 -22.79
CA LEU A 185 -12.04 2.06 -23.58
C LEU A 185 -13.18 3.09 -23.65
N GLY A 186 -12.87 4.35 -23.40
CA GLY A 186 -13.84 5.45 -23.42
C GLY A 186 -14.71 5.59 -22.17
N SER A 187 -14.47 4.78 -21.12
CA SER A 187 -15.19 4.89 -19.85
C SER A 187 -14.82 6.15 -19.05
N THR A 188 -15.60 6.42 -18.03
CA THR A 188 -15.43 7.53 -17.08
C THR A 188 -15.12 6.99 -15.68
N ILE A 189 -14.10 7.57 -15.02
CA ILE A 189 -13.61 7.11 -13.73
C ILE A 189 -13.55 8.29 -12.77
N VAL A 190 -14.11 8.13 -11.57
CA VAL A 190 -14.01 9.10 -10.48
C VAL A 190 -13.13 8.51 -9.37
N ILE A 191 -12.15 9.27 -8.89
CA ILE A 191 -11.27 8.87 -7.79
C ILE A 191 -11.47 9.83 -6.62
N TYR A 192 -12.02 9.32 -5.51
CA TYR A 192 -12.25 10.04 -4.28
C TYR A 192 -11.05 9.88 -3.33
N GLY A 193 -10.44 11.01 -2.97
CA GLY A 193 -9.18 11.08 -2.24
C GLY A 193 -7.98 10.99 -3.19
N THR A 194 -7.24 12.10 -3.35
CA THR A 194 -6.06 12.20 -4.22
C THR A 194 -4.75 12.19 -3.41
N GLY A 195 -4.68 11.40 -2.33
CA GLY A 195 -3.45 11.01 -1.66
C GLY A 195 -2.62 10.04 -2.51
N ALA A 196 -1.56 9.45 -1.97
CA ALA A 196 -0.67 8.55 -2.71
C ALA A 196 -1.40 7.41 -3.42
N VAL A 197 -2.39 6.79 -2.75
CA VAL A 197 -3.22 5.69 -3.30
C VAL A 197 -4.08 6.19 -4.46
N GLY A 198 -4.78 7.31 -4.29
CA GLY A 198 -5.64 7.88 -5.34
C GLY A 198 -4.84 8.42 -6.52
N LEU A 199 -3.67 9.01 -6.30
CA LEU A 199 -2.77 9.42 -7.39
C LEU A 199 -2.25 8.22 -8.17
N ALA A 200 -1.94 7.10 -7.50
CA ALA A 200 -1.60 5.85 -8.18
C ALA A 200 -2.77 5.31 -9.02
N ALA A 201 -4.01 5.41 -8.52
CA ALA A 201 -5.21 5.06 -9.29
C ALA A 201 -5.38 5.99 -10.52
N ILE A 202 -5.13 7.30 -10.38
CA ILE A 202 -5.17 8.27 -11.50
C ILE A 202 -4.11 7.93 -12.56
N MET A 203 -2.85 7.69 -12.14
CA MET A 203 -1.77 7.27 -13.04
C MET A 203 -2.14 5.98 -13.80
N ALA A 204 -2.74 5.01 -13.10
CA ALA A 204 -3.20 3.77 -13.71
C ALA A 204 -4.35 4.01 -14.69
N ALA A 205 -5.36 4.81 -14.31
CA ALA A 205 -6.51 5.16 -15.15
C ALA A 205 -6.09 5.85 -16.45
N LYS A 206 -5.08 6.72 -16.42
CA LYS A 206 -4.48 7.35 -17.61
C LYS A 206 -4.00 6.33 -18.66
N ASN A 207 -3.66 5.12 -18.21
CA ASN A 207 -3.16 4.05 -19.07
C ASN A 207 -4.28 3.11 -19.62
N THR A 208 -5.55 3.37 -19.32
CA THR A 208 -6.69 2.51 -19.74
C THR A 208 -7.42 2.99 -20.97
N GLY A 209 -7.21 4.24 -21.41
CA GLY A 209 -8.00 4.85 -22.48
C GLY A 209 -9.37 5.39 -21.99
N ALA A 210 -9.52 5.67 -20.71
CA ALA A 210 -10.68 6.36 -20.17
C ALA A 210 -10.82 7.75 -20.80
N LYS A 211 -12.05 8.14 -21.16
CA LYS A 211 -12.34 9.46 -21.77
C LYS A 211 -12.38 10.59 -20.73
N ALA A 212 -12.67 10.26 -19.48
CA ALA A 212 -12.63 11.20 -18.36
C ALA A 212 -12.13 10.52 -17.08
N ILE A 213 -11.20 11.19 -16.40
CA ILE A 213 -10.65 10.81 -15.09
C ILE A 213 -10.84 12.01 -14.17
N ILE A 214 -11.68 11.87 -13.15
CA ILE A 214 -12.06 12.95 -12.25
C ILE A 214 -11.45 12.69 -10.88
N GLY A 215 -10.54 13.57 -10.43
CA GLY A 215 -10.02 13.54 -9.06
C GLY A 215 -10.86 14.39 -8.11
N VAL A 216 -11.24 13.85 -6.97
CA VAL A 216 -12.03 14.55 -5.93
C VAL A 216 -11.22 14.60 -4.64
N ASP A 217 -11.00 15.79 -4.09
CA ASP A 217 -10.28 15.97 -2.81
C ASP A 217 -10.75 17.28 -2.15
N LEU A 218 -10.34 17.51 -0.90
CA LEU A 218 -10.54 18.76 -0.18
C LEU A 218 -9.37 19.74 -0.39
N ASN A 219 -8.21 19.24 -0.80
CA ASN A 219 -6.95 19.98 -0.85
C ASN A 219 -6.58 20.33 -2.30
N ASP A 220 -6.52 21.63 -2.60
CA ASP A 220 -6.22 22.13 -3.95
C ASP A 220 -4.82 21.74 -4.44
N SER A 221 -3.82 21.63 -3.54
CA SER A 221 -2.48 21.18 -3.95
C SER A 221 -2.48 19.72 -4.41
N ARG A 222 -3.26 18.85 -3.76
CA ARG A 222 -3.44 17.47 -4.18
C ARG A 222 -4.22 17.37 -5.50
N LEU A 223 -5.21 18.23 -5.70
CA LEU A 223 -5.93 18.34 -6.97
C LEU A 223 -5.04 18.81 -8.12
N ALA A 224 -4.09 19.72 -7.86
CA ALA A 224 -3.08 20.10 -8.84
C ALA A 224 -2.17 18.94 -9.23
N LEU A 225 -1.74 18.12 -8.26
CA LEU A 225 -0.99 16.89 -8.54
C LEU A 225 -1.83 15.85 -9.30
N ALA A 226 -3.12 15.71 -8.98
CA ALA A 226 -4.03 14.85 -9.72
C ALA A 226 -4.08 15.22 -11.20
N ARG A 227 -4.16 16.50 -11.54
CA ARG A 227 -4.08 16.99 -12.93
C ARG A 227 -2.74 16.67 -13.58
N LYS A 228 -1.62 16.92 -12.87
CA LYS A 228 -0.28 16.60 -13.35
C LYS A 228 -0.15 15.13 -13.74
N PHE A 229 -0.71 14.24 -12.92
CA PHE A 229 -0.58 12.79 -13.12
C PHE A 229 -1.64 12.17 -14.02
N GLY A 230 -2.63 12.94 -14.49
CA GLY A 230 -3.50 12.47 -15.56
C GLY A 230 -5.01 12.62 -15.33
N ALA A 231 -5.44 13.24 -14.23
CA ALA A 231 -6.85 13.60 -14.09
C ALA A 231 -7.22 14.65 -15.16
N THR A 232 -8.29 14.38 -15.90
CA THR A 232 -8.85 15.31 -16.91
C THR A 232 -9.61 16.45 -16.24
N HIS A 233 -10.22 16.17 -15.09
CA HIS A 233 -10.99 17.11 -14.29
C HIS A 233 -10.67 16.91 -12.80
N THR A 234 -10.89 17.96 -12.02
CA THR A 234 -10.76 17.88 -10.55
C THR A 234 -11.91 18.63 -9.90
N ILE A 235 -12.35 18.13 -8.74
CA ILE A 235 -13.44 18.72 -7.95
C ILE A 235 -12.93 18.91 -6.53
N ASN A 236 -13.03 20.14 -6.01
CA ASN A 236 -12.82 20.42 -4.60
C ASN A 236 -14.13 20.19 -3.82
N ALA A 237 -14.16 19.09 -3.05
CA ALA A 237 -15.34 18.69 -2.28
C ALA A 237 -15.61 19.59 -1.07
N GLY A 238 -14.66 20.45 -0.70
CA GLY A 238 -14.85 21.47 0.34
C GLY A 238 -15.69 22.67 -0.13
N THR A 239 -15.77 22.91 -1.45
CA THR A 239 -16.45 24.06 -2.03
C THR A 239 -17.66 23.71 -2.88
N SER A 240 -17.86 22.44 -3.24
CA SER A 240 -18.95 21.97 -4.09
C SER A 240 -19.42 20.56 -3.75
N ASN A 241 -20.61 20.20 -4.19
CA ASN A 241 -21.09 18.83 -4.07
C ASN A 241 -20.49 17.97 -5.22
N PRO A 242 -19.65 16.96 -4.90
CA PRO A 242 -18.98 16.17 -5.93
C PRO A 242 -19.93 15.48 -6.91
N VAL A 243 -21.03 14.91 -6.43
CA VAL A 243 -21.97 14.16 -7.28
C VAL A 243 -22.63 15.08 -8.31
N GLU A 244 -23.00 16.30 -7.90
CA GLU A 244 -23.61 17.28 -8.81
C GLU A 244 -22.59 17.83 -9.83
N GLU A 245 -21.33 18.06 -9.39
CA GLU A 245 -20.28 18.49 -10.33
C GLU A 245 -19.93 17.40 -11.34
N ILE A 246 -19.90 16.12 -10.92
CA ILE A 246 -19.71 14.98 -11.83
C ILE A 246 -20.78 14.94 -12.89
N LYS A 247 -22.07 15.12 -12.50
CA LYS A 247 -23.20 15.18 -13.45
C LYS A 247 -23.04 16.31 -14.46
N LYS A 248 -22.58 17.47 -14.03
CA LYS A 248 -22.34 18.60 -14.95
C LYS A 248 -21.19 18.32 -15.92
N ILE A 249 -20.07 17.77 -15.42
CA ILE A 249 -18.89 17.45 -16.23
C ILE A 249 -19.20 16.38 -17.28
N LEU A 250 -19.91 15.32 -16.87
CA LEU A 250 -20.11 14.13 -17.71
C LEU A 250 -21.43 14.17 -18.50
N GLY A 251 -22.35 15.08 -18.16
CA GLY A 251 -23.72 15.03 -18.64
C GLY A 251 -24.54 13.88 -18.05
N GLY A 252 -24.07 13.27 -16.97
CA GLY A 252 -24.64 12.09 -16.30
C GLY A 252 -23.74 11.59 -15.17
N LEU A 253 -23.89 10.33 -14.78
CA LEU A 253 -23.07 9.70 -13.75
C LEU A 253 -21.92 8.91 -14.39
N ALA A 254 -20.91 8.58 -13.59
CA ALA A 254 -19.70 7.86 -14.03
C ALA A 254 -19.97 6.35 -14.21
N ASP A 255 -19.06 5.69 -14.95
CA ASP A 255 -19.05 4.22 -15.08
C ASP A 255 -18.38 3.57 -13.88
N TYR A 256 -17.31 4.21 -13.37
CA TYR A 256 -16.52 3.68 -12.26
C TYR A 256 -16.23 4.75 -11.21
N ALA A 257 -16.18 4.34 -9.94
CA ALA A 257 -15.66 5.14 -8.85
C ALA A 257 -14.66 4.33 -8.03
N VAL A 258 -13.58 4.97 -7.58
CA VAL A 258 -12.61 4.43 -6.61
C VAL A 258 -12.66 5.28 -5.35
N GLU A 259 -12.90 4.67 -4.20
CA GLU A 259 -12.95 5.34 -2.92
C GLU A 259 -11.68 5.02 -2.13
N CYS A 260 -10.85 6.05 -1.88
CA CYS A 260 -9.52 5.91 -1.28
C CYS A 260 -9.43 6.53 0.13
N THR A 261 -10.51 7.14 0.64
CA THR A 261 -10.45 7.91 1.89
C THR A 261 -10.84 7.10 3.12
N GLY A 262 -11.68 6.06 2.97
CA GLY A 262 -12.30 5.35 4.08
C GLY A 262 -13.34 6.16 4.87
N ASN A 263 -13.64 7.38 4.44
CA ASN A 263 -14.68 8.19 5.08
C ASN A 263 -16.06 7.73 4.60
N ILE A 264 -16.90 7.30 5.53
CA ILE A 264 -18.22 6.72 5.23
C ILE A 264 -19.14 7.66 4.43
N LYS A 265 -19.05 8.97 4.64
CA LYS A 265 -19.80 9.96 3.85
C LYS A 265 -19.28 10.01 2.40
N VAL A 266 -17.96 9.86 2.22
CA VAL A 266 -17.33 9.82 0.89
C VAL A 266 -17.64 8.49 0.19
N VAL A 267 -17.64 7.38 0.91
CA VAL A 267 -18.11 6.07 0.41
C VAL A 267 -19.51 6.21 -0.21
N ARG A 268 -20.44 6.87 0.51
CA ARG A 268 -21.79 7.11 -0.02
C ARG A 268 -21.77 7.98 -1.28
N GLN A 269 -21.00 9.04 -1.32
CA GLN A 269 -20.85 9.89 -2.50
C GLN A 269 -20.29 9.12 -3.71
N ALA A 270 -19.30 8.24 -3.47
CA ALA A 270 -18.74 7.39 -4.51
C ALA A 270 -19.78 6.44 -5.11
N ILE A 271 -20.64 5.83 -4.28
CA ILE A 271 -21.76 4.98 -4.72
C ILE A 271 -22.79 5.79 -5.52
N ASP A 272 -23.11 7.00 -5.07
CA ASP A 272 -24.10 7.86 -5.73
C ASP A 272 -23.57 8.46 -7.04
N SER A 273 -22.26 8.52 -7.24
CA SER A 273 -21.62 9.08 -8.44
C SER A 273 -21.56 8.14 -9.63
N VAL A 274 -21.86 6.84 -9.47
CA VAL A 274 -21.89 5.88 -10.56
C VAL A 274 -23.30 5.66 -11.09
N GLY A 275 -23.43 5.50 -12.41
CA GLY A 275 -24.71 5.30 -13.12
C GLY A 275 -25.21 3.86 -13.08
N MET A 276 -26.15 3.55 -14.00
CA MET A 276 -26.62 2.17 -14.23
C MET A 276 -25.44 1.30 -14.64
N LEU A 277 -25.38 0.08 -14.09
CA LEU A 277 -24.29 -0.90 -14.27
C LEU A 277 -22.91 -0.41 -13.76
N GLY A 278 -22.84 0.79 -13.16
CA GLY A 278 -21.59 1.36 -12.66
C GLY A 278 -21.03 0.58 -11.47
N THR A 279 -19.72 0.63 -11.30
CA THR A 279 -19.03 -0.09 -10.23
C THR A 279 -18.26 0.89 -9.33
N THR A 280 -18.48 0.78 -8.01
CA THR A 280 -17.70 1.49 -6.98
C THR A 280 -16.73 0.51 -6.33
N CYS A 281 -15.43 0.83 -6.36
CA CYS A 281 -14.36 0.08 -5.73
C CYS A 281 -13.92 0.76 -4.44
N LEU A 282 -14.05 0.07 -3.30
CA LEU A 282 -13.67 0.55 -1.98
C LEU A 282 -12.27 0.04 -1.64
N ILE A 283 -11.34 0.95 -1.37
CA ILE A 283 -9.94 0.64 -1.01
C ILE A 283 -9.44 1.43 0.21
N GLY A 284 -10.17 2.50 0.59
CA GLY A 284 -9.90 3.25 1.81
C GLY A 284 -10.33 2.48 3.05
N GLY A 285 -9.43 2.36 4.05
CA GLY A 285 -9.76 1.73 5.34
C GLY A 285 -10.63 2.64 6.20
N ALA A 286 -11.69 2.08 6.80
CA ALA A 286 -12.49 2.70 7.84
C ALA A 286 -12.31 1.95 9.17
N PRO A 287 -12.61 2.56 10.32
CA PRO A 287 -12.60 1.86 11.61
C PRO A 287 -13.49 0.62 11.59
N ALA A 288 -13.10 -0.41 12.35
CA ALA A 288 -13.90 -1.63 12.48
C ALA A 288 -15.32 -1.32 12.99
N GLY A 289 -16.33 -1.93 12.36
CA GLY A 289 -17.74 -1.68 12.69
C GLY A 289 -18.34 -0.43 12.04
N ALA A 290 -17.58 0.33 11.26
CA ALA A 290 -18.14 1.44 10.48
C ALA A 290 -19.07 0.92 9.38
N GLU A 291 -20.27 1.50 9.30
CA GLU A 291 -21.32 1.11 8.36
C GLU A 291 -21.59 2.23 7.35
N PHE A 292 -21.87 1.85 6.11
CA PHE A 292 -22.36 2.79 5.07
C PHE A 292 -23.72 2.36 4.57
N THR A 293 -24.46 3.31 3.97
CA THR A 293 -25.77 3.06 3.37
C THR A 293 -25.72 3.27 1.87
N ALA A 294 -26.51 2.50 1.13
CA ALA A 294 -26.77 2.70 -0.30
C ALA A 294 -28.25 2.92 -0.54
N ASP A 295 -28.62 3.68 -1.57
CA ASP A 295 -30.00 3.81 -1.98
C ASP A 295 -30.48 2.52 -2.65
N HIS A 296 -31.56 1.94 -2.12
CA HIS A 296 -32.07 0.65 -2.59
C HIS A 296 -32.47 0.68 -4.06
N ILE A 297 -33.27 1.69 -4.47
CA ILE A 297 -33.79 1.76 -5.85
C ILE A 297 -32.66 1.93 -6.86
N THR A 298 -31.72 2.83 -6.59
CA THR A 298 -30.60 3.05 -7.52
C THR A 298 -29.64 1.87 -7.56
N THR A 299 -29.55 1.09 -6.48
CA THR A 299 -28.76 -0.16 -6.44
C THR A 299 -29.36 -1.22 -7.39
N LEU A 300 -30.69 -1.28 -7.52
CA LEU A 300 -31.36 -2.21 -8.45
C LEU A 300 -31.04 -1.92 -9.94
N TRP A 301 -30.43 -0.78 -10.25
CA TRP A 301 -29.97 -0.46 -11.61
C TRP A 301 -28.68 -1.17 -12.00
N GLY A 302 -28.37 -2.28 -11.34
CA GLY A 302 -27.19 -3.10 -11.61
C GLY A 302 -25.88 -2.53 -11.08
N LYS A 303 -25.94 -1.57 -10.15
CA LYS A 303 -24.73 -1.05 -9.51
C LYS A 303 -23.98 -2.17 -8.76
N ARG A 304 -22.66 -2.08 -8.79
CA ARG A 304 -21.76 -3.00 -8.05
C ARG A 304 -20.96 -2.22 -7.04
N ILE A 305 -20.81 -2.77 -5.85
CA ILE A 305 -19.92 -2.28 -4.80
C ILE A 305 -18.95 -3.42 -4.51
N ILE A 306 -17.67 -3.20 -4.73
CA ILE A 306 -16.61 -4.19 -4.50
C ILE A 306 -15.58 -3.60 -3.54
N GLY A 307 -15.05 -4.41 -2.64
CA GLY A 307 -13.89 -4.09 -1.83
C GLY A 307 -12.68 -4.87 -2.34
N ILE A 308 -11.49 -4.29 -2.26
CA ILE A 308 -10.25 -4.98 -2.61
C ILE A 308 -9.14 -4.74 -1.59
N LEU A 309 -8.19 -5.66 -1.55
CA LEU A 309 -7.01 -5.58 -0.69
C LEU A 309 -5.73 -5.53 -1.54
N GLY A 310 -4.81 -4.60 -1.21
CA GLY A 310 -3.44 -4.57 -1.73
C GLY A 310 -3.29 -4.59 -3.26
N GLY A 311 -4.35 -4.13 -3.99
CA GLY A 311 -4.34 -4.04 -5.44
C GLY A 311 -4.65 -5.35 -6.18
N GLU A 312 -5.19 -6.36 -5.51
CA GLU A 312 -5.59 -7.65 -6.09
C GLU A 312 -4.43 -8.48 -6.69
N GLY A 313 -4.66 -9.76 -6.89
CA GLY A 313 -3.71 -10.65 -7.55
C GLY A 313 -2.37 -10.80 -6.83
N THR A 314 -1.32 -11.10 -7.56
CA THR A 314 0.02 -11.29 -6.99
C THR A 314 0.87 -10.02 -7.06
N SER A 315 1.63 -9.72 -5.99
CA SER A 315 2.60 -8.62 -5.98
C SER A 315 3.56 -8.69 -7.16
N LYS A 316 4.07 -9.88 -7.46
CA LYS A 316 5.06 -10.10 -8.52
C LYS A 316 4.56 -9.60 -9.88
N LYS A 317 3.33 -9.96 -10.27
CA LYS A 317 2.77 -9.54 -11.57
C LYS A 317 2.49 -8.04 -11.61
N LEU A 318 1.82 -7.52 -10.59
CA LEU A 318 1.41 -6.11 -10.56
C LEU A 318 2.63 -5.19 -10.48
N ILE A 319 3.52 -5.39 -9.51
CA ILE A 319 4.70 -4.53 -9.32
C ILE A 319 5.61 -4.55 -10.55
N SER A 320 5.87 -5.73 -11.15
CA SER A 320 6.67 -5.81 -12.39
C SER A 320 6.04 -5.01 -13.53
N GLY A 321 4.70 -5.04 -13.67
CA GLY A 321 3.98 -4.23 -14.65
C GLY A 321 4.08 -2.73 -14.38
N LEU A 322 3.97 -2.30 -13.11
CA LEU A 322 4.10 -0.90 -12.71
C LEU A 322 5.52 -0.37 -12.94
N LEU A 323 6.55 -1.16 -12.66
CA LEU A 323 7.94 -0.83 -12.94
C LEU A 323 8.19 -0.68 -14.45
N ALA A 324 7.60 -1.54 -15.27
CA ALA A 324 7.69 -1.40 -16.73
C ALA A 324 7.01 -0.12 -17.26
N LEU A 325 5.87 0.28 -16.68
CA LEU A 325 5.21 1.55 -16.99
C LEU A 325 6.01 2.76 -16.48
N ASN A 326 6.63 2.66 -15.30
CA ASN A 326 7.47 3.71 -14.75
C ASN A 326 8.70 3.94 -15.66
N ALA A 327 9.38 2.89 -16.07
CA ALA A 327 10.52 2.98 -17.01
C ALA A 327 10.16 3.64 -18.36
N GLN A 328 8.87 3.60 -18.75
CA GLN A 328 8.35 4.29 -19.93
C GLN A 328 7.90 5.73 -19.66
N GLY A 329 8.03 6.24 -18.43
CA GLY A 329 7.52 7.55 -18.00
C GLY A 329 5.98 7.62 -17.92
N ARG A 330 5.29 6.47 -17.95
CA ARG A 330 3.81 6.38 -17.97
C ARG A 330 3.20 6.22 -16.59
N PHE A 331 4.01 5.91 -15.57
CA PHE A 331 3.57 5.71 -14.19
C PHE A 331 4.62 6.28 -13.21
N PRO A 332 4.77 7.62 -13.12
CA PRO A 332 5.85 8.28 -12.39
C PRO A 332 5.56 8.34 -10.87
N TYR A 333 5.31 7.20 -10.23
CA TYR A 333 5.00 7.09 -8.79
C TYR A 333 6.17 7.58 -7.91
N ASP A 334 7.38 7.46 -8.39
CA ASP A 334 8.62 7.86 -7.73
C ASP A 334 8.73 9.38 -7.52
N GLU A 335 7.98 10.19 -8.27
CA GLU A 335 7.84 11.63 -8.02
C GLU A 335 7.05 11.96 -6.74
N LEU A 336 6.35 11.00 -6.14
CA LEU A 336 5.65 11.17 -4.87
C LEU A 336 6.56 10.98 -3.66
N VAL A 337 7.74 10.39 -3.84
CA VAL A 337 8.65 10.00 -2.76
C VAL A 337 9.39 11.19 -2.20
N VAL A 338 9.38 11.32 -0.87
CA VAL A 338 10.21 12.24 -0.10
C VAL A 338 10.99 11.43 0.93
N GLU A 339 12.31 11.54 0.88
CA GLU A 339 13.20 10.74 1.73
C GLU A 339 13.43 11.38 3.10
N PHE A 340 13.44 10.55 4.13
CA PHE A 340 13.79 10.89 5.51
C PHE A 340 14.81 9.87 6.03
N PRO A 341 15.77 10.26 6.85
CA PRO A 341 16.59 9.28 7.58
C PRO A 341 15.74 8.50 8.60
N LEU A 342 16.13 7.26 8.93
CA LEU A 342 15.38 6.38 9.84
C LEU A 342 15.09 7.04 11.20
N ASP A 343 16.03 7.80 11.74
CA ASP A 343 15.91 8.48 13.03
C ASP A 343 14.89 9.62 13.04
N GLN A 344 14.42 10.05 11.85
CA GLN A 344 13.33 11.01 11.69
C GLN A 344 11.97 10.33 11.40
N ILE A 345 11.79 9.07 11.79
CA ILE A 345 10.54 8.33 11.53
C ILE A 345 9.30 9.03 12.09
N ASN A 346 9.40 9.64 13.29
CA ASN A 346 8.27 10.32 13.92
C ASN A 346 7.88 11.60 13.18
N GLU A 347 8.86 12.36 12.69
CA GLU A 347 8.64 13.53 11.83
C GLU A 347 8.04 13.13 10.48
N ALA A 348 8.52 12.05 9.88
CA ALA A 348 8.02 11.52 8.62
C ALA A 348 6.56 11.04 8.74
N LEU A 349 6.19 10.39 9.85
CA LEU A 349 4.81 10.04 10.18
C LEU A 349 3.93 11.28 10.33
N ALA A 350 4.38 12.28 11.09
CA ALA A 350 3.64 13.53 11.28
C ALA A 350 3.41 14.24 9.93
N ALA A 351 4.42 14.33 9.06
CA ALA A 351 4.30 14.91 7.73
C ALA A 351 3.34 14.13 6.81
N SER A 352 3.26 12.80 6.97
CA SER A 352 2.27 11.97 6.28
C SER A 352 0.84 12.25 6.76
N TYR A 353 0.64 12.39 8.07
CA TYR A 353 -0.69 12.64 8.66
C TYR A 353 -1.20 14.05 8.38
N SER A 354 -0.34 15.07 8.43
CA SER A 354 -0.70 16.44 8.04
C SER A 354 -1.02 16.53 6.54
N GLY A 355 -0.51 15.59 5.75
CA GLY A 355 -0.65 15.57 4.30
C GLY A 355 0.32 16.50 3.57
N ASP A 356 1.33 17.01 4.25
CA ASP A 356 2.41 17.82 3.67
C ASP A 356 3.30 16.95 2.77
N VAL A 357 3.46 15.66 3.12
CA VAL A 357 4.20 14.68 2.35
C VAL A 357 3.29 13.50 2.00
N LEU A 358 3.16 13.21 0.71
CA LEU A 358 2.25 12.14 0.23
C LEU A 358 2.84 10.74 0.41
N LYS A 359 4.15 10.58 0.21
CA LYS A 359 4.83 9.30 0.36
C LYS A 359 6.21 9.49 1.01
N PRO A 360 6.26 9.58 2.35
CA PRO A 360 7.54 9.56 3.05
C PRO A 360 8.19 8.17 2.92
N VAL A 361 9.50 8.16 2.75
CA VAL A 361 10.32 6.95 2.65
C VAL A 361 11.52 7.09 3.57
N LEU A 362 11.66 6.16 4.50
CA LEU A 362 12.79 6.09 5.42
C LEU A 362 14.00 5.47 4.73
N ILE A 363 15.12 6.14 4.78
CA ILE A 363 16.41 5.64 4.30
C ILE A 363 17.18 5.06 5.46
N MET A 364 17.60 3.81 5.32
CA MET A 364 18.28 3.09 6.39
C MET A 364 19.74 3.52 6.53
N PRO A 365 20.25 3.72 7.77
CA PRO A 365 21.65 4.04 8.02
C PRO A 365 22.48 2.78 7.82
N HIS A 366 23.25 2.71 6.74
CA HIS A 366 24.28 1.69 6.53
C HIS A 366 25.63 2.37 6.50
N GLU A 367 26.58 1.85 7.28
CA GLU A 367 27.99 2.19 7.12
C GLU A 367 28.42 1.77 5.70
N GLY A 368 29.06 2.67 4.96
CA GLY A 368 29.49 2.50 3.58
C GLY A 368 30.56 1.42 3.40
#